data_8bf6eab4ed10954fed33c09d74d38f4b
#
_entry.id   8bf6eab4ed10954fed33c09d74d38f4b
#
_cell.length_a   1.000
_cell.length_b   1.000
_cell.length_c   1.000
_cell.angle_alpha   90.00
_cell.angle_beta   90.00
_cell.angle_gamma   90.00
#
_symmetry.space_group_name_H-M   'P 1'
#
loop_
_entity.id
_entity.type
_entity.pdbx_description
1 polymer ?
#
loop_
_entity_poly.entity_id
_entity_poly.type
_entity_poly.pdbx_seq_one_letter_code
_entity_poly.pdbx_strand_id
1 'polypeptide(L)'
;LAMQSQVMSYEMEEAKRKPMLELSEMSREAMERMRDTVWAIDARKDKYENLIDRMRDFAEKSLERKNITHDFILSGLDGKKFISPEIRQNIYLIFKEAITNIIRHSDARHVDISFVQEGDKISLTIHDNGTVTGPGTLAGQGIGNMKMRAGKINGKLSIGTDHGYNVVLELVLR
;
A
#
# COMPACT_ATOMS: atom_id res chain seq x y z
N LEU A 1 50.30 -10.50 -10.59
CA LEU A 1 50.04 -9.19 -9.95
C LEU A 1 48.90 -8.45 -10.64
N ALA A 2 48.89 -8.25 -11.98
CA ALA A 2 47.82 -7.54 -12.70
C ALA A 2 46.45 -8.23 -12.58
N MET A 3 46.40 -9.55 -12.64
CA MET A 3 45.18 -10.35 -12.52
C MET A 3 44.59 -10.30 -11.11
N GLN A 4 45.43 -10.28 -10.07
CA GLN A 4 45.02 -10.11 -8.68
C GLN A 4 44.45 -8.68 -8.39
N SER A 5 45.07 -7.65 -8.98
CA SER A 5 44.61 -6.28 -8.88
C SER A 5 43.22 -6.10 -9.54
N GLN A 6 43.00 -6.78 -10.67
CA GLN A 6 41.71 -6.70 -11.40
C GLN A 6 40.58 -7.42 -10.65
N VAL A 7 40.86 -8.58 -10.04
CA VAL A 7 39.90 -9.30 -9.18
C VAL A 7 39.58 -8.48 -7.93
N MET A 8 40.57 -7.90 -7.27
CA MET A 8 40.35 -7.03 -6.10
C MET A 8 39.54 -5.77 -6.45
N SER A 9 39.72 -5.18 -7.64
CA SER A 9 38.91 -4.02 -8.06
C SER A 9 37.46 -4.41 -8.33
N TYR A 10 37.22 -5.60 -8.88
CA TYR A 10 35.88 -6.12 -9.13
C TYR A 10 35.13 -6.46 -7.84
N GLU A 11 35.82 -7.11 -6.88
CA GLU A 11 35.27 -7.41 -5.55
C GLU A 11 34.99 -6.13 -4.73
N MET A 12 35.84 -5.11 -4.84
CA MET A 12 35.63 -3.80 -4.22
C MET A 12 34.45 -3.04 -4.84
N GLU A 13 34.22 -3.18 -6.13
CA GLU A 13 33.09 -2.56 -6.82
C GLU A 13 31.77 -3.25 -6.44
N GLU A 14 31.77 -4.56 -6.32
CA GLU A 14 30.62 -5.36 -5.88
C GLU A 14 30.29 -5.11 -4.40
N ALA A 15 31.29 -5.04 -3.54
CA ALA A 15 31.14 -4.70 -2.11
C ALA A 15 30.56 -3.30 -1.89
N LYS A 16 30.80 -2.34 -2.79
CA LYS A 16 30.24 -0.99 -2.74
C LYS A 16 28.85 -0.89 -3.37
N ARG A 17 28.53 -1.76 -4.33
CA ARG A 17 27.28 -1.73 -5.09
C ARG A 17 26.06 -2.00 -4.21
N LYS A 18 26.14 -2.96 -3.31
CA LYS A 18 25.02 -3.32 -2.41
C LYS A 18 24.65 -2.17 -1.46
N PRO A 19 25.57 -1.55 -0.72
CA PRO A 19 25.27 -0.38 0.11
C PRO A 19 24.72 0.81 -0.67
N MET A 20 25.18 1.03 -1.90
CA MET A 20 24.65 2.12 -2.75
C MET A 20 23.23 1.85 -3.21
N LEU A 21 22.89 0.60 -3.53
CA LEU A 21 21.52 0.20 -3.87
C LEU A 21 20.60 0.38 -2.65
N GLU A 22 21.02 -0.09 -1.48
CA GLU A 22 20.28 0.08 -0.23
C GLU A 22 20.05 1.56 0.10
N LEU A 23 21.08 2.41 -0.04
CA LEU A 23 20.96 3.86 0.16
C LEU A 23 19.98 4.50 -0.84
N SER A 24 20.04 4.07 -2.11
CA SER A 24 19.12 4.52 -3.15
C SER A 24 17.67 4.12 -2.86
N GLU A 25 17.45 2.90 -2.36
CA GLU A 25 16.12 2.43 -1.94
C GLU A 25 15.61 3.20 -0.73
N MET A 26 16.44 3.38 0.31
CA MET A 26 16.09 4.18 1.48
C MET A 26 15.75 5.63 1.11
N SER A 27 16.51 6.24 0.21
CA SER A 27 16.26 7.61 -0.27
C SER A 27 14.94 7.70 -1.02
N ARG A 28 14.62 6.71 -1.83
CA ARG A 28 13.37 6.63 -2.59
C ARG A 28 12.17 6.44 -1.67
N GLU A 29 12.28 5.55 -0.69
CA GLU A 29 11.25 5.36 0.35
C GLU A 29 11.03 6.63 1.18
N ALA A 30 12.08 7.33 1.56
CA ALA A 30 11.98 8.58 2.30
C ALA A 30 11.25 9.66 1.48
N MET A 31 11.58 9.81 0.20
CA MET A 31 10.88 10.73 -0.70
C MET A 31 9.40 10.36 -0.91
N GLU A 32 9.08 9.08 -1.00
CA GLU A 32 7.68 8.63 -1.08
C GLU A 32 6.90 8.96 0.19
N ARG A 33 7.48 8.72 1.38
CA ARG A 33 6.87 9.09 2.67
C ARG A 33 6.64 10.59 2.78
N MET A 34 7.60 11.41 2.31
CA MET A 34 7.44 12.87 2.26
C MET A 34 6.29 13.28 1.33
N ARG A 35 6.19 12.70 0.13
CA ARG A 35 5.09 12.96 -0.80
C ARG A 35 3.73 12.57 -0.21
N ASP A 36 3.67 11.44 0.50
CA ASP A 36 2.45 11.00 1.18
C ASP A 36 2.03 11.99 2.26
N THR A 37 3.01 12.53 3.02
CA THR A 37 2.77 13.54 4.05
C THR A 37 2.27 14.85 3.46
N VAL A 38 2.95 15.37 2.41
CA VAL A 38 2.54 16.60 1.72
C VAL A 38 1.13 16.47 1.15
N TRP A 39 0.83 15.33 0.52
CA TRP A 39 -0.52 15.09 -0.01
C TRP A 39 -1.58 15.05 1.10
N ALA A 40 -1.23 14.49 2.27
CA ALA A 40 -2.15 14.38 3.40
C ALA A 40 -2.60 15.74 3.95
N ILE A 41 -1.75 16.77 3.90
CA ILE A 41 -2.04 18.11 4.42
C ILE A 41 -2.59 19.07 3.35
N ASP A 42 -2.62 18.69 2.08
CA ASP A 42 -3.14 19.56 1.00
C ASP A 42 -4.69 19.55 1.02
N ALA A 43 -5.27 20.60 1.59
CA ALA A 43 -6.72 20.77 1.69
C ALA A 43 -7.45 20.79 0.33
N ARG A 44 -6.76 21.11 -0.77
CA ARG A 44 -7.33 21.06 -2.13
C ARG A 44 -7.67 19.62 -2.56
N LYS A 45 -7.15 18.63 -1.83
CA LYS A 45 -7.33 17.20 -2.08
C LYS A 45 -8.41 16.55 -1.20
N ASP A 46 -9.19 17.34 -0.48
CA ASP A 46 -10.19 16.86 0.48
C ASP A 46 -11.51 16.43 -0.18
N LYS A 47 -11.42 15.70 -1.28
CA LYS A 47 -12.54 15.08 -1.99
C LYS A 47 -12.28 13.61 -2.25
N TYR A 48 -13.35 12.80 -2.32
CA TYR A 48 -13.23 11.38 -2.62
C TYR A 48 -12.55 11.10 -3.95
N GLU A 49 -12.83 11.90 -4.99
CA GLU A 49 -12.19 11.76 -6.31
C GLU A 49 -10.66 11.74 -6.19
N ASN A 50 -10.07 12.63 -5.40
CA ASN A 50 -8.62 12.71 -5.23
C ASN A 50 -8.05 11.49 -4.48
N LEU A 51 -8.81 10.92 -3.54
CA LEU A 51 -8.42 9.69 -2.85
C LEU A 51 -8.47 8.51 -3.82
N ILE A 52 -9.56 8.37 -4.55
CA ILE A 52 -9.80 7.29 -5.51
C ILE A 52 -8.74 7.30 -6.61
N ASP A 53 -8.48 8.46 -7.23
CA ASP A 53 -7.45 8.60 -8.27
C ASP A 53 -6.08 8.18 -7.76
N ARG A 54 -5.73 8.61 -6.55
CA ARG A 54 -4.45 8.23 -5.95
C ARG A 54 -4.35 6.74 -5.65
N MET A 55 -5.44 6.12 -5.19
CA MET A 55 -5.48 4.67 -4.95
C MET A 55 -5.32 3.90 -6.25
N ARG A 56 -6.02 4.31 -7.31
CA ARG A 56 -5.91 3.70 -8.65
C ARG A 56 -4.50 3.81 -9.20
N ASP A 57 -3.94 5.02 -9.21
CA ASP A 57 -2.56 5.26 -9.67
C ASP A 57 -1.54 4.40 -8.92
N PHE A 58 -1.72 4.22 -7.62
CA PHE A 58 -0.82 3.40 -6.83
C PHE A 58 -0.99 1.91 -7.14
N ALA A 59 -2.22 1.40 -7.22
CA ALA A 59 -2.51 0.01 -7.55
C ALA A 59 -1.94 -0.34 -8.93
N GLU A 60 -2.29 0.43 -9.97
CA GLU A 60 -1.82 0.23 -11.33
C GLU A 60 -0.30 0.15 -11.40
N LYS A 61 0.40 1.20 -10.96
CA LYS A 61 1.87 1.25 -11.02
C LYS A 61 2.56 0.16 -10.19
N SER A 62 1.95 -0.26 -9.09
CA SER A 62 2.58 -1.22 -8.18
C SER A 62 2.34 -2.67 -8.61
N LEU A 63 1.12 -2.99 -9.03
CA LEU A 63 0.71 -4.35 -9.43
C LEU A 63 1.24 -4.72 -10.82
N GLU A 64 1.21 -3.78 -11.79
CA GLU A 64 1.77 -4.00 -13.14
C GLU A 64 3.24 -4.42 -13.11
N ARG A 65 4.05 -3.82 -12.23
CA ARG A 65 5.47 -4.18 -12.07
C ARG A 65 5.69 -5.65 -11.67
N LYS A 66 4.65 -6.30 -11.17
CA LYS A 66 4.66 -7.71 -10.75
C LYS A 66 3.82 -8.60 -11.66
N ASN A 67 3.27 -8.04 -12.76
CA ASN A 67 2.34 -8.71 -13.67
C ASN A 67 1.10 -9.24 -12.93
N ILE A 68 0.61 -8.50 -11.94
CA ILE A 68 -0.62 -8.79 -11.20
C ILE A 68 -1.73 -7.93 -11.81
N THR A 69 -2.80 -8.56 -12.27
CA THR A 69 -4.01 -7.86 -12.74
C THR A 69 -4.86 -7.40 -11.56
N HIS A 70 -5.72 -6.41 -11.76
CA HIS A 70 -6.62 -5.97 -10.72
C HIS A 70 -7.94 -5.42 -11.26
N ASP A 71 -9.00 -5.58 -10.46
CA ASP A 71 -10.28 -4.90 -10.65
C ASP A 71 -10.48 -3.85 -9.55
N PHE A 72 -11.00 -2.68 -9.93
CA PHE A 72 -11.26 -1.59 -8.98
C PHE A 72 -12.73 -1.16 -9.07
N ILE A 73 -13.55 -1.63 -8.14
CA ILE A 73 -14.99 -1.40 -8.07
C ILE A 73 -15.29 -0.23 -7.12
N LEU A 74 -16.11 0.70 -7.60
CA LEU A 74 -16.64 1.83 -6.82
C LEU A 74 -18.16 1.77 -6.80
N SER A 75 -18.76 1.97 -5.63
CA SER A 75 -20.21 2.06 -5.49
C SER A 75 -20.61 3.05 -4.41
N GLY A 76 -21.65 3.84 -4.66
CA GLY A 76 -22.25 4.75 -3.70
C GLY A 76 -21.42 5.96 -3.28
N LEU A 77 -20.20 6.12 -3.81
CA LEU A 77 -19.31 7.22 -3.50
C LEU A 77 -19.59 8.43 -4.41
N ASP A 78 -19.86 9.58 -3.83
CA ASP A 78 -19.88 10.85 -4.55
C ASP A 78 -18.46 11.43 -4.54
N GLY A 79 -17.79 11.39 -5.69
CA GLY A 79 -16.43 11.89 -5.86
C GLY A 79 -16.23 13.34 -5.45
N LYS A 80 -17.26 14.18 -5.55
CA LYS A 80 -17.21 15.60 -5.21
C LYS A 80 -17.41 15.87 -3.72
N LYS A 81 -17.91 14.90 -2.96
CA LYS A 81 -18.14 15.01 -1.53
C LYS A 81 -16.82 15.17 -0.77
N PHE A 82 -16.86 15.99 0.26
CA PHE A 82 -15.72 16.21 1.15
C PHE A 82 -15.40 14.97 1.98
N ILE A 83 -14.12 14.71 2.15
CA ILE A 83 -13.58 13.72 3.08
C ILE A 83 -12.52 14.40 3.95
N SER A 84 -12.59 14.22 5.27
CA SER A 84 -11.60 14.86 6.15
C SER A 84 -10.16 14.39 5.82
N PRO A 85 -9.16 15.28 5.95
CA PRO A 85 -7.76 14.94 5.71
C PRO A 85 -7.31 13.70 6.49
N GLU A 86 -7.75 13.57 7.74
CA GLU A 86 -7.41 12.45 8.61
C GLU A 86 -7.98 11.12 8.08
N ILE A 87 -9.24 11.08 7.70
CA ILE A 87 -9.89 9.89 7.14
C ILE A 87 -9.22 9.54 5.81
N ARG A 88 -9.07 10.51 4.92
CA ARG A 88 -8.42 10.35 3.62
C ARG A 88 -7.02 9.75 3.73
N GLN A 89 -6.19 10.31 4.60
CA GLN A 89 -4.82 9.84 4.81
C GLN A 89 -4.78 8.42 5.35
N ASN A 90 -5.58 8.11 6.37
CA ASN A 90 -5.54 6.80 6.99
C ASN A 90 -6.09 5.71 6.07
N ILE A 91 -7.16 5.96 5.31
CA ILE A 91 -7.66 5.04 4.29
C ILE A 91 -6.57 4.77 3.24
N TYR A 92 -5.95 5.83 2.68
CA TYR A 92 -4.90 5.66 1.67
C TYR A 92 -3.71 4.85 2.18
N LEU A 93 -3.24 5.11 3.40
CA LEU A 93 -2.09 4.42 3.95
C LEU A 93 -2.38 2.96 4.34
N ILE A 94 -3.62 2.65 4.76
CA ILE A 94 -4.06 1.25 4.93
C ILE A 94 -4.09 0.55 3.58
N PHE A 95 -4.67 1.16 2.56
CA PHE A 95 -4.72 0.65 1.21
C PHE A 95 -3.31 0.37 0.65
N LYS A 96 -2.40 1.35 0.75
CA LYS A 96 -1.01 1.25 0.30
C LYS A 96 -0.28 0.08 0.96
N GLU A 97 -0.45 -0.08 2.28
CA GLU A 97 0.16 -1.17 3.03
C GLU A 97 -0.41 -2.53 2.61
N ALA A 98 -1.72 -2.63 2.40
CA ALA A 98 -2.35 -3.87 1.94
C ALA A 98 -1.83 -4.31 0.57
N ILE A 99 -1.79 -3.41 -0.43
CA ILE A 99 -1.22 -3.69 -1.76
C ILE A 99 0.27 -4.07 -1.66
N THR A 100 1.03 -3.37 -0.81
CA THR A 100 2.45 -3.67 -0.60
C THR A 100 2.66 -5.06 -0.01
N ASN A 101 1.78 -5.47 0.93
CA ASN A 101 1.82 -6.81 1.53
C ASN A 101 1.53 -7.89 0.50
N ILE A 102 0.54 -7.71 -0.36
CA ILE A 102 0.26 -8.61 -1.48
C ILE A 102 1.51 -8.78 -2.35
N ILE A 103 2.10 -7.67 -2.80
CA ILE A 103 3.28 -7.68 -3.67
C ILE A 103 4.50 -8.38 -3.04
N ARG A 104 4.66 -8.29 -1.73
CA ARG A 104 5.82 -8.84 -1.00
C ARG A 104 5.62 -10.27 -0.50
N HIS A 105 4.37 -10.66 -0.22
CA HIS A 105 4.09 -11.85 0.58
C HIS A 105 3.06 -12.80 -0.04
N SER A 106 2.53 -12.47 -1.22
CA SER A 106 1.59 -13.33 -1.95
C SER A 106 2.16 -13.71 -3.32
N ASP A 107 1.77 -14.87 -3.81
CA ASP A 107 1.98 -15.34 -5.18
C ASP A 107 0.78 -15.01 -6.09
N ALA A 108 -0.04 -14.06 -5.69
CA ALA A 108 -1.24 -13.64 -6.38
C ALA A 108 -0.99 -13.23 -7.84
N ARG A 109 -1.98 -13.49 -8.68
CA ARG A 109 -2.04 -13.04 -10.07
C ARG A 109 -3.16 -12.04 -10.32
N HIS A 110 -4.06 -11.90 -9.36
CA HIS A 110 -5.18 -10.97 -9.43
C HIS A 110 -5.53 -10.40 -8.06
N VAL A 111 -5.93 -9.13 -8.03
CA VAL A 111 -6.38 -8.42 -6.83
C VAL A 111 -7.72 -7.75 -7.10
N ASP A 112 -8.72 -8.07 -6.29
CA ASP A 112 -10.00 -7.38 -6.26
C ASP A 112 -9.95 -6.24 -5.24
N ILE A 113 -10.30 -5.04 -5.67
CA ILE A 113 -10.38 -3.85 -4.84
C ILE A 113 -11.80 -3.32 -4.92
N SER A 114 -12.48 -3.20 -3.80
CA SER A 114 -13.79 -2.55 -3.76
C SER A 114 -13.82 -1.44 -2.72
N PHE A 115 -14.32 -0.26 -3.11
CA PHE A 115 -14.51 0.87 -2.24
C PHE A 115 -15.95 1.35 -2.36
N VAL A 116 -16.73 1.10 -1.32
CA VAL A 116 -18.19 1.20 -1.33
C VAL A 116 -18.67 2.12 -0.21
N GLN A 117 -19.67 2.93 -0.49
CA GLN A 117 -20.40 3.70 0.52
C GLN A 117 -21.88 3.35 0.49
N GLU A 118 -22.43 2.98 1.64
CA GLU A 118 -23.86 2.74 1.86
C GLU A 118 -24.34 3.61 3.01
N GLY A 119 -25.05 4.69 2.68
CA GLY A 119 -25.41 5.71 3.65
C GLY A 119 -24.19 6.34 4.29
N ASP A 120 -24.07 6.21 5.62
CA ASP A 120 -22.91 6.72 6.38
C ASP A 120 -21.78 5.70 6.53
N LYS A 121 -21.97 4.47 6.04
CA LYS A 121 -20.94 3.43 6.10
C LYS A 121 -20.07 3.45 4.88
N ILE A 122 -18.77 3.37 5.10
CA ILE A 122 -17.75 3.15 4.06
C ILE A 122 -17.09 1.80 4.31
N SER A 123 -16.91 1.03 3.24
CA SER A 123 -16.15 -0.22 3.25
C SER A 123 -15.09 -0.19 2.16
N LEU A 124 -13.84 -0.47 2.53
CA LEU A 124 -12.74 -0.74 1.61
C LEU A 124 -12.35 -2.21 1.78
N THR A 125 -12.48 -2.99 0.70
CA THR A 125 -12.05 -4.38 0.66
C THR A 125 -10.96 -4.55 -0.36
N ILE A 126 -9.90 -5.27 0.00
CA ILE A 126 -8.78 -5.64 -0.86
C ILE A 126 -8.56 -7.13 -0.68
N HIS A 127 -8.68 -7.89 -1.76
CA HIS A 127 -8.57 -9.34 -1.74
C HIS A 127 -7.69 -9.81 -2.90
N ASP A 128 -6.74 -10.70 -2.64
CA ASP A 128 -5.95 -11.34 -3.69
C ASP A 128 -6.32 -12.83 -3.82
N ASN A 129 -6.03 -13.40 -4.99
CA ASN A 129 -6.28 -14.82 -5.29
C ASN A 129 -5.07 -15.72 -5.05
N GLY A 130 -4.06 -15.24 -4.35
CA GLY A 130 -2.83 -15.99 -4.10
C GLY A 130 -2.85 -16.76 -2.78
N THR A 131 -1.72 -17.35 -2.48
CA THR A 131 -1.42 -17.94 -1.19
C THR A 131 -0.37 -17.08 -0.48
N VAL A 132 -0.58 -16.90 0.82
CA VAL A 132 0.39 -16.14 1.62
C VAL A 132 1.65 -16.97 1.82
N THR A 133 2.79 -16.48 1.32
CA THR A 133 4.08 -17.15 1.39
C THR A 133 4.95 -16.55 2.50
N GLY A 134 5.36 -17.38 3.46
CA GLY A 134 6.34 -17.03 4.49
C GLY A 134 5.80 -16.99 5.92
N PRO A 135 6.68 -17.18 6.92
CA PRO A 135 6.32 -17.16 8.32
C PRO A 135 6.05 -15.72 8.81
N GLY A 136 4.95 -15.49 9.51
CA GLY A 136 4.70 -14.26 10.26
C GLY A 136 3.93 -13.16 9.55
N THR A 137 3.26 -13.44 8.45
CA THR A 137 2.51 -12.46 7.63
C THR A 137 1.39 -11.73 8.37
N LEU A 138 0.82 -12.28 9.44
CA LEU A 138 -0.25 -11.63 10.23
C LEU A 138 0.25 -10.89 11.48
N ALA A 139 1.56 -10.91 11.79
CA ALA A 139 2.13 -10.33 13.00
C ALA A 139 3.16 -9.21 12.75
N GLY A 140 3.35 -8.79 11.49
CA GLY A 140 4.35 -7.79 11.11
C GLY A 140 3.98 -6.36 11.54
N GLN A 141 4.99 -5.49 11.58
CA GLN A 141 4.85 -4.06 11.91
C GLN A 141 3.82 -3.34 11.00
N GLY A 142 3.69 -3.77 9.73
CA GLY A 142 2.71 -3.24 8.78
C GLY A 142 1.26 -3.45 9.22
N ILE A 143 0.93 -4.64 9.72
CA ILE A 143 -0.41 -4.94 10.23
C ILE A 143 -0.71 -4.13 11.49
N GLY A 144 0.25 -4.00 12.40
CA GLY A 144 0.12 -3.13 13.57
C GLY A 144 -0.16 -1.68 13.17
N ASN A 145 0.53 -1.18 12.16
CA ASN A 145 0.33 0.16 11.61
C ASN A 145 -1.06 0.33 10.99
N MET A 146 -1.55 -0.65 10.23
CA MET A 146 -2.90 -0.61 9.65
C MET A 146 -3.98 -0.60 10.75
N LYS A 147 -3.86 -1.43 11.79
CA LYS A 147 -4.77 -1.45 12.94
C LYS A 147 -4.79 -0.11 13.69
N MET A 148 -3.61 0.44 13.96
CA MET A 148 -3.49 1.76 14.59
C MET A 148 -4.17 2.86 13.76
N ARG A 149 -3.98 2.84 12.44
CA ARG A 149 -4.59 3.80 11.52
C ARG A 149 -6.11 3.68 11.47
N ALA A 150 -6.63 2.46 11.40
CA ALA A 150 -8.05 2.21 11.47
C ALA A 150 -8.65 2.75 12.77
N GLY A 151 -7.98 2.53 13.91
CA GLY A 151 -8.39 3.07 15.20
C GLY A 151 -8.45 4.61 15.25
N LYS A 152 -7.52 5.32 14.58
CA LYS A 152 -7.54 6.79 14.50
C LYS A 152 -8.80 7.36 13.85
N ILE A 153 -9.37 6.63 12.90
CA ILE A 153 -10.59 7.05 12.19
C ILE A 153 -11.84 6.32 12.69
N ASN A 154 -11.80 5.72 13.88
CA ASN A 154 -12.86 4.90 14.45
C ASN A 154 -13.37 3.81 13.51
N GLY A 155 -12.49 3.30 12.64
CA GLY A 155 -12.76 2.21 11.72
C GLY A 155 -12.44 0.85 12.34
N LYS A 156 -13.13 -0.17 11.85
CA LYS A 156 -12.87 -1.58 12.15
C LYS A 156 -12.06 -2.19 11.02
N LEU A 157 -10.91 -2.79 11.32
CA LEU A 157 -10.06 -3.48 10.38
C LEU A 157 -10.09 -4.98 10.64
N SER A 158 -10.40 -5.75 9.60
CA SER A 158 -10.31 -7.21 9.59
C SER A 158 -9.29 -7.65 8.55
N ILE A 159 -8.44 -8.63 8.90
CA ILE A 159 -7.42 -9.18 8.00
C ILE A 159 -7.50 -10.70 8.08
N GLY A 160 -7.59 -11.36 6.92
CA GLY A 160 -7.65 -12.81 6.78
C GLY A 160 -6.70 -13.33 5.70
N THR A 161 -6.47 -14.65 5.72
CA THR A 161 -5.60 -15.34 4.75
C THR A 161 -6.17 -16.68 4.28
N ASP A 162 -7.43 -17.00 4.59
CA ASP A 162 -8.00 -18.33 4.35
C ASP A 162 -8.14 -18.67 2.86
N HIS A 163 -8.33 -17.68 2.00
CA HIS A 163 -8.45 -17.84 0.53
C HIS A 163 -7.77 -16.66 -0.18
N GLY A 164 -6.49 -16.41 0.11
CA GLY A 164 -5.77 -15.23 -0.30
C GLY A 164 -5.65 -14.21 0.85
N TYR A 165 -4.86 -13.17 0.66
CA TYR A 165 -4.77 -12.08 1.63
C TYR A 165 -5.98 -11.16 1.46
N ASN A 166 -6.74 -11.00 2.52
CA ASN A 166 -7.95 -10.19 2.55
C ASN A 166 -7.87 -9.12 3.63
N VAL A 167 -8.10 -7.87 3.24
CA VAL A 167 -8.17 -6.71 4.15
C VAL A 167 -9.52 -6.04 3.97
N VAL A 168 -10.27 -5.89 5.06
CA VAL A 168 -11.54 -5.17 5.08
C VAL A 168 -11.46 -4.08 6.12
N LEU A 169 -11.63 -2.83 5.69
CA LEU A 169 -11.77 -1.65 6.53
C LEU A 169 -13.20 -1.15 6.44
N GLU A 170 -13.88 -1.07 7.58
CA GLU A 170 -15.22 -0.50 7.72
C GLU A 170 -15.16 0.72 8.63
N LEU A 171 -15.82 1.80 8.24
CA LEU A 171 -15.99 2.99 9.08
C LEU A 171 -17.37 3.62 8.88
N VAL A 172 -17.83 4.35 9.91
CA VAL A 172 -19.06 5.13 9.86
C VAL A 172 -18.68 6.61 9.88
N LEU A 173 -19.11 7.33 8.84
CA LEU A 173 -18.95 8.79 8.78
C LEU A 173 -19.91 9.44 9.78
N ARG A 174 -19.38 10.30 10.63
CA ARG A 174 -20.17 11.12 11.56
C ARG A 174 -20.15 12.58 11.15
#